data_db91474af48631b15355fedd3a11c38f
#
_entry.id   db91474af48631b15355fedd3a11c38f
#
_cell.length_a   1.000
_cell.length_b   1.000
_cell.length_c   1.000
_cell.angle_alpha   90.00
_cell.angle_beta   90.00
_cell.angle_gamma   90.00
#
_symmetry.space_group_name_H-M   'P 1'
#
loop_
_entity.id
_entity.type
_entity.pdbx_description
1 polymer ?
#
loop_
_entity_poly.entity_id
_entity_poly.type
_entity_poly.pdbx_seq_one_letter_code
_entity_poly.pdbx_strand_id
1 'polypeptide(L)'
;PDGVLELVNRCRASGVICQVGYNMRYLPSLLRFRDVVNAGLIGRPLVVRCEVGQYLPRWRPETDYRKGVSANRRLGGGVLLELSHEVDYLRWVFGEVDWVSSWVGNVSDLAVDVEDTASLIFSCGFSASNKPIIVNLNMDFIRHDTTRVCTVIGEYGSLRWDGVGGIVEVYESEGKGWSELASA
;
A
#
# COMPACT_ATOMS: atom_id res chain seq x y z
N PRO A 1 6.97 15.94 -8.80
CA PRO A 1 7.71 15.81 -10.06
C PRO A 1 7.29 16.93 -10.99
N ASP A 2 8.30 17.64 -11.51
CA ASP A 2 8.10 18.75 -12.42
C ASP A 2 7.45 18.23 -13.71
N GLY A 3 6.60 19.03 -14.32
CA GLY A 3 5.96 18.73 -15.61
C GLY A 3 4.71 17.84 -15.56
N VAL A 4 4.34 17.22 -14.43
CA VAL A 4 3.14 16.35 -14.37
C VAL A 4 1.86 17.12 -14.67
N LEU A 5 1.70 18.32 -14.11
CA LEU A 5 0.53 19.15 -14.36
C LEU A 5 0.44 19.58 -15.85
N GLU A 6 1.57 19.93 -16.45
CA GLU A 6 1.64 20.22 -17.88
C GLU A 6 1.25 19.01 -18.72
N LEU A 7 1.79 17.82 -18.40
CA LEU A 7 1.42 16.57 -19.08
C LEU A 7 -0.07 16.31 -19.00
N VAL A 8 -0.68 16.42 -17.80
CA VAL A 8 -2.12 16.24 -17.59
C VAL A 8 -2.93 17.22 -18.46
N ASN A 9 -2.53 18.49 -18.50
CA ASN A 9 -3.21 19.51 -19.30
C ASN A 9 -3.09 19.22 -20.80
N ARG A 10 -1.92 18.80 -21.28
CA ARG A 10 -1.71 18.41 -22.68
C ARG A 10 -2.54 17.18 -23.06
N CYS A 11 -2.58 16.16 -22.21
CA CYS A 11 -3.41 14.97 -22.46
C CYS A 11 -4.90 15.34 -22.54
N ARG A 12 -5.39 16.19 -21.62
CA ARG A 12 -6.78 16.67 -21.65
C ARG A 12 -7.08 17.46 -22.94
N ALA A 13 -6.18 18.35 -23.35
CA ALA A 13 -6.36 19.18 -24.55
C ALA A 13 -6.34 18.36 -25.86
N SER A 14 -5.58 17.28 -25.90
CA SER A 14 -5.46 16.40 -27.08
C SER A 14 -6.39 15.19 -27.08
N GLY A 15 -7.19 14.97 -26.02
CA GLY A 15 -8.05 13.81 -25.88
C GLY A 15 -7.29 12.47 -25.68
N VAL A 16 -5.99 12.52 -25.36
CA VAL A 16 -5.17 11.32 -25.15
C VAL A 16 -5.37 10.82 -23.71
N ILE A 17 -5.60 9.51 -23.59
CA ILE A 17 -5.71 8.85 -22.28
C ILE A 17 -4.30 8.67 -21.70
N CYS A 18 -4.08 9.20 -20.50
CA CYS A 18 -2.87 8.98 -19.71
C CYS A 18 -3.28 8.38 -18.36
N GLN A 19 -2.81 7.19 -18.06
CA GLN A 19 -3.18 6.46 -16.85
C GLN A 19 -1.94 5.92 -16.15
N VAL A 20 -1.88 6.06 -14.83
CA VAL A 20 -0.91 5.37 -13.99
C VAL A 20 -1.35 3.92 -13.78
N GLY A 21 -0.42 2.97 -13.96
CA GLY A 21 -0.72 1.54 -13.94
C GLY A 21 -0.87 0.95 -12.54
N TYR A 22 -1.76 1.46 -11.71
CA TYR A 22 -2.07 0.89 -10.39
C TYR A 22 -2.92 -0.38 -10.52
N ASN A 23 -2.31 -1.45 -11.04
CA ASN A 23 -2.96 -2.71 -11.38
C ASN A 23 -3.44 -3.50 -10.16
N MET A 24 -2.94 -3.22 -8.96
CA MET A 24 -3.41 -3.87 -7.74
C MET A 24 -4.89 -3.62 -7.46
N ARG A 25 -5.46 -2.52 -7.94
CA ARG A 25 -6.90 -2.26 -7.86
C ARG A 25 -7.77 -3.32 -8.55
N TYR A 26 -7.16 -4.14 -9.43
CA TYR A 26 -7.83 -5.22 -10.17
C TYR A 26 -7.47 -6.61 -9.62
N LEU A 27 -6.69 -6.68 -8.54
CA LEU A 27 -6.33 -7.94 -7.90
C LEU A 27 -7.56 -8.50 -7.17
N PRO A 28 -8.02 -9.73 -7.48
CA PRO A 28 -9.27 -10.27 -6.90
C PRO A 28 -9.31 -10.26 -5.38
N SER A 29 -8.21 -10.63 -4.71
CA SER A 29 -8.12 -10.60 -3.26
C SER A 29 -8.21 -9.19 -2.67
N LEU A 30 -7.63 -8.17 -3.33
CA LEU A 30 -7.74 -6.78 -2.87
C LEU A 30 -9.14 -6.20 -3.14
N LEU A 31 -9.78 -6.57 -4.24
CA LEU A 31 -11.18 -6.25 -4.49
C LEU A 31 -12.07 -6.83 -3.38
N ARG A 32 -11.87 -8.12 -3.07
CA ARG A 32 -12.61 -8.80 -1.99
C ARG A 32 -12.40 -8.10 -0.64
N PHE A 33 -11.14 -7.78 -0.29
CA PHE A 33 -10.81 -7.05 0.93
C PHE A 33 -11.58 -5.72 1.01
N ARG A 34 -11.53 -4.91 -0.06
CA ARG A 34 -12.27 -3.64 -0.14
C ARG A 34 -13.78 -3.82 0.02
N ASP A 35 -14.35 -4.82 -0.66
CA ASP A 35 -15.79 -5.05 -0.64
C ASP A 35 -16.26 -5.46 0.77
N VAL A 36 -15.46 -6.24 1.50
CA VAL A 36 -15.74 -6.61 2.91
C VAL A 36 -15.66 -5.39 3.83
N VAL A 37 -14.67 -4.51 3.64
CA VAL A 37 -14.59 -3.23 4.37
C VAL A 37 -15.83 -2.38 4.10
N ASN A 38 -16.23 -2.23 2.84
CA ASN A 38 -17.39 -1.45 2.43
C ASN A 38 -18.72 -2.04 2.89
N ALA A 39 -18.81 -3.37 2.99
CA ALA A 39 -19.99 -4.06 3.52
C ALA A 39 -20.14 -3.88 5.05
N GLY A 40 -19.14 -3.36 5.74
CA GLY A 40 -19.19 -3.08 7.16
C GLY A 40 -19.12 -4.33 8.06
N LEU A 41 -18.60 -5.45 7.56
CA LEU A 41 -18.52 -6.71 8.31
C LEU A 41 -17.81 -6.57 9.66
N ILE A 42 -16.77 -5.75 9.73
CA ILE A 42 -16.00 -5.48 10.95
C ILE A 42 -16.43 -4.18 11.65
N GLY A 43 -17.55 -3.57 11.26
CA GLY A 43 -17.96 -2.23 11.68
C GLY A 43 -17.11 -1.14 11.02
N ARG A 44 -17.10 0.04 11.61
CA ARG A 44 -16.26 1.15 11.12
C ARG A 44 -14.76 0.82 11.30
N PRO A 45 -13.92 0.99 10.27
CA PRO A 45 -12.48 0.93 10.42
C PRO A 45 -11.97 1.98 11.42
N LEU A 46 -11.07 1.57 12.31
CA LEU A 46 -10.47 2.42 13.35
C LEU A 46 -8.99 2.66 13.08
N VAL A 47 -8.26 1.56 12.88
CA VAL A 47 -6.82 1.56 12.65
C VAL A 47 -6.48 0.59 11.53
N VAL A 48 -5.58 0.99 10.65
CA VAL A 48 -5.00 0.16 9.59
C VAL A 48 -3.51 -0.02 9.86
N ARG A 49 -3.03 -1.25 9.76
CA ARG A 49 -1.62 -1.60 9.82
C ARG A 49 -1.24 -2.26 8.50
N CYS A 50 -0.37 -1.62 7.77
CA CYS A 50 0.07 -2.08 6.46
C CYS A 50 1.59 -2.20 6.44
N GLU A 51 2.07 -3.31 5.91
CA GLU A 51 3.49 -3.51 5.68
C GLU A 51 3.74 -4.17 4.33
N VAL A 52 4.78 -3.70 3.66
CA VAL A 52 5.25 -4.25 2.40
C VAL A 52 6.76 -4.17 2.36
N GLY A 53 7.37 -5.23 1.93
CA GLY A 53 8.81 -5.24 1.74
C GLY A 53 9.27 -6.50 1.04
N GLN A 54 10.43 -6.37 0.42
CA GLN A 54 11.14 -7.47 -0.22
C GLN A 54 12.59 -7.09 -0.40
N TYR A 55 13.49 -8.05 -0.21
CA TYR A 55 14.93 -7.82 -0.34
C TYR A 55 15.29 -7.45 -1.78
N LEU A 56 15.65 -6.20 -2.02
CA LEU A 56 15.86 -5.63 -3.35
C LEU A 56 16.80 -6.45 -4.25
N PRO A 57 17.96 -6.96 -3.75
CA PRO A 57 18.84 -7.80 -4.57
C PRO A 57 18.20 -9.09 -5.08
N ARG A 58 17.09 -9.55 -4.49
CA ARG A 58 16.36 -10.76 -4.90
C ARG A 58 15.16 -10.51 -5.79
N TRP A 59 14.81 -9.24 -6.06
CA TRP A 59 13.66 -8.95 -6.95
C TRP A 59 13.87 -9.46 -8.37
N ARG A 60 15.12 -9.32 -8.85
CA ARG A 60 15.52 -9.74 -10.19
C ARG A 60 16.92 -10.35 -10.11
N PRO A 61 17.05 -11.60 -9.65
CA PRO A 61 18.34 -12.21 -9.32
C PRO A 61 19.31 -12.28 -10.49
N GLU A 62 18.79 -12.30 -11.73
CA GLU A 62 19.58 -12.32 -12.97
C GLU A 62 20.17 -10.94 -13.34
N THR A 63 19.87 -9.89 -12.59
CA THR A 63 20.32 -8.53 -12.88
C THR A 63 21.03 -7.90 -11.68
N ASP A 64 21.96 -7.00 -11.97
CA ASP A 64 22.59 -6.18 -10.92
C ASP A 64 21.59 -5.09 -10.49
N TYR A 65 20.98 -5.26 -9.31
CA TYR A 65 19.97 -4.33 -8.77
C TYR A 65 20.48 -2.89 -8.68
N ARG A 66 21.81 -2.69 -8.48
CA ARG A 66 22.45 -1.36 -8.37
C ARG A 66 22.31 -0.51 -9.63
N LYS A 67 22.11 -1.17 -10.78
CA LYS A 67 21.90 -0.54 -12.08
C LYS A 67 20.41 -0.37 -12.43
N GLY A 68 19.54 -0.94 -11.61
CA GLY A 68 18.07 -0.90 -11.81
C GLY A 68 17.47 0.43 -11.43
N VAL A 69 16.23 0.65 -11.86
CA VAL A 69 15.42 1.84 -11.51
C VAL A 69 15.30 1.98 -10.01
N SER A 70 14.94 0.90 -9.31
CA SER A 70 14.62 0.89 -7.87
C SER A 70 15.74 1.40 -6.99
N ALA A 71 17.02 1.22 -7.40
CA ALA A 71 18.20 1.64 -6.67
C ALA A 71 18.67 3.06 -7.00
N ASN A 72 18.04 3.75 -7.97
CA ASN A 72 18.65 4.90 -8.61
C ASN A 72 17.71 6.12 -8.60
N ARG A 73 18.10 7.18 -7.90
CA ARG A 73 17.32 8.42 -7.77
C ARG A 73 17.04 9.08 -9.11
N ARG A 74 18.03 9.10 -10.03
CA ARG A 74 17.86 9.72 -11.36
C ARG A 74 16.86 9.00 -12.24
N LEU A 75 16.62 7.72 -11.97
CA LEU A 75 15.66 6.90 -12.70
C LEU A 75 14.28 6.87 -12.03
N GLY A 76 14.10 7.56 -10.90
CA GLY A 76 12.84 7.59 -10.17
C GLY A 76 12.66 6.41 -9.23
N GLY A 77 13.75 5.87 -8.70
CA GLY A 77 13.74 4.79 -7.70
C GLY A 77 13.41 5.27 -6.29
N GLY A 78 13.52 4.35 -5.36
CA GLY A 78 13.24 4.54 -3.94
C GLY A 78 12.00 3.76 -3.50
N VAL A 79 11.98 3.38 -2.23
CA VAL A 79 10.91 2.54 -1.68
C VAL A 79 9.53 3.19 -1.80
N LEU A 80 9.45 4.51 -1.67
CA LEU A 80 8.19 5.24 -1.76
C LEU A 80 7.58 5.19 -3.18
N LEU A 81 8.41 5.30 -4.21
CA LEU A 81 7.94 5.30 -5.59
C LEU A 81 7.69 3.88 -6.11
N GLU A 82 8.59 2.95 -5.83
CA GLU A 82 8.47 1.56 -6.26
C GLU A 82 7.30 0.83 -5.59
N LEU A 83 7.04 1.13 -4.31
CA LEU A 83 5.95 0.53 -3.54
C LEU A 83 4.75 1.49 -3.39
N SER A 84 4.60 2.46 -4.29
CA SER A 84 3.49 3.43 -4.26
C SER A 84 2.09 2.82 -4.40
N HIS A 85 2.00 1.56 -4.80
CA HIS A 85 0.74 0.81 -4.81
C HIS A 85 0.06 0.79 -3.44
N GLU A 86 0.82 0.76 -2.35
CA GLU A 86 0.30 0.76 -0.99
C GLU A 86 -0.43 2.06 -0.68
N VAL A 87 0.18 3.19 -1.01
CA VAL A 87 -0.45 4.50 -0.86
C VAL A 87 -1.71 4.60 -1.73
N ASP A 88 -1.64 4.08 -2.96
CA ASP A 88 -2.76 4.11 -3.89
C ASP A 88 -3.97 3.32 -3.38
N TYR A 89 -3.79 2.04 -3.01
CA TYR A 89 -4.94 1.25 -2.58
C TYR A 89 -5.45 1.65 -1.18
N LEU A 90 -4.59 2.11 -0.29
CA LEU A 90 -5.04 2.62 1.01
C LEU A 90 -5.96 3.84 0.85
N ARG A 91 -5.60 4.79 -0.04
CA ARG A 91 -6.48 5.90 -0.40
C ARG A 91 -7.78 5.44 -1.05
N TRP A 92 -7.70 4.44 -1.92
CA TRP A 92 -8.85 3.90 -2.64
C TRP A 92 -9.86 3.18 -1.73
N VAL A 93 -9.37 2.50 -0.68
CA VAL A 93 -10.20 1.76 0.27
C VAL A 93 -10.70 2.66 1.41
N PHE A 94 -9.83 3.51 1.95
CA PHE A 94 -10.10 4.25 3.19
C PHE A 94 -10.33 5.76 3.00
N GLY A 95 -10.18 6.26 1.78
CA GLY A 95 -10.39 7.68 1.45
C GLY A 95 -9.10 8.50 1.43
N GLU A 96 -9.24 9.79 1.15
CA GLU A 96 -8.12 10.70 0.98
C GLU A 96 -7.34 10.91 2.29
N VAL A 97 -6.04 11.17 2.14
CA VAL A 97 -5.13 11.45 3.25
C VAL A 97 -5.32 12.89 3.71
N ASP A 98 -5.51 13.08 5.00
CA ASP A 98 -5.71 14.38 5.63
C ASP A 98 -4.39 14.97 6.15
N TRP A 99 -3.59 14.15 6.83
CA TRP A 99 -2.24 14.51 7.27
C TRP A 99 -1.32 13.29 7.25
N VAL A 100 -0.01 13.53 7.22
CA VAL A 100 1.02 12.48 7.28
C VAL A 100 2.19 12.93 8.15
N SER A 101 2.74 11.99 8.92
CA SER A 101 4.06 12.09 9.57
C SER A 101 4.88 10.88 9.15
N SER A 102 6.17 11.06 8.90
CA SER A 102 6.99 9.97 8.36
C SER A 102 8.45 10.05 8.77
N TRP A 103 9.07 8.88 8.78
CA TRP A 103 10.52 8.72 8.68
C TRP A 103 10.84 8.03 7.36
N VAL A 104 11.79 8.57 6.61
CA VAL A 104 12.20 8.07 5.29
C VAL A 104 13.71 8.19 5.16
N GLY A 105 14.37 7.10 4.82
CA GLY A 105 15.83 7.12 4.70
C GLY A 105 16.44 5.75 4.46
N ASN A 106 17.74 5.66 4.68
CA ASN A 106 18.51 4.44 4.57
C ASN A 106 18.83 3.90 5.96
N VAL A 107 18.56 2.63 6.18
CA VAL A 107 18.91 1.90 7.41
C VAL A 107 19.85 0.72 7.13
N SER A 108 20.06 0.36 5.88
CA SER A 108 20.88 -0.79 5.46
C SER A 108 22.13 -0.36 4.69
N ASP A 109 22.99 -1.36 4.43
CA ASP A 109 24.18 -1.22 3.59
C ASP A 109 23.91 -1.55 2.11
N LEU A 110 22.65 -1.52 1.66
CA LEU A 110 22.32 -1.66 0.24
C LEU A 110 22.98 -0.53 -0.56
N ALA A 111 23.59 -0.89 -1.67
CA ALA A 111 24.23 0.07 -2.59
C ALA A 111 23.15 0.79 -3.44
N VAL A 112 22.42 1.71 -2.81
CA VAL A 112 21.36 2.53 -3.43
C VAL A 112 21.59 4.01 -3.10
N ASP A 113 21.19 4.91 -3.99
CA ASP A 113 21.24 6.38 -3.75
C ASP A 113 19.86 6.97 -3.43
N VAL A 114 18.92 6.10 -3.05
CA VAL A 114 17.54 6.38 -2.69
C VAL A 114 17.25 5.86 -1.28
N GLU A 115 16.09 6.15 -0.74
CA GLU A 115 15.63 5.55 0.51
C GLU A 115 15.33 4.05 0.32
N ASP A 116 15.73 3.24 1.30
CA ASP A 116 15.46 1.80 1.37
C ASP A 116 14.35 1.44 2.34
N THR A 117 13.95 2.39 3.17
CA THR A 117 12.93 2.22 4.21
C THR A 117 12.10 3.48 4.37
N ALA A 118 10.79 3.30 4.52
CA ALA A 118 9.85 4.35 4.88
C ALA A 118 8.83 3.84 5.91
N SER A 119 8.66 4.62 6.98
CA SER A 119 7.62 4.40 7.98
C SER A 119 6.72 5.62 8.02
N LEU A 120 5.44 5.43 7.72
CA LEU A 120 4.48 6.51 7.64
C LEU A 120 3.33 6.25 8.63
N ILE A 121 2.87 7.33 9.27
CA ILE A 121 1.61 7.36 9.97
C ILE A 121 0.76 8.49 9.38
N PHE A 122 -0.47 8.21 9.02
CA PHE A 122 -1.37 9.20 8.43
C PHE A 122 -2.82 8.92 8.78
N SER A 123 -3.68 9.91 8.61
CA SER A 123 -5.12 9.73 8.72
C SER A 123 -5.77 9.71 7.34
N CYS A 124 -6.76 8.84 7.21
CA CYS A 124 -7.64 8.79 6.04
C CYS A 124 -9.08 8.95 6.47
N GLY A 125 -9.88 9.46 5.54
CA GLY A 125 -11.33 9.38 5.55
C GLY A 125 -11.99 9.99 6.77
N PHE A 126 -12.76 11.02 6.55
CA PHE A 126 -13.79 11.38 7.51
C PHE A 126 -14.99 10.47 7.24
N SER A 127 -15.12 9.39 8.03
CA SER A 127 -16.37 8.64 8.03
C SER A 127 -17.51 9.55 8.50
N ALA A 128 -18.76 9.13 8.27
CA ALA A 128 -19.94 9.85 8.77
C ALA A 128 -19.90 10.18 10.28
N SER A 129 -18.99 9.54 11.04
CA SER A 129 -18.74 9.78 12.47
C SER A 129 -17.77 10.93 12.75
N ASN A 130 -17.24 11.59 11.75
CA ASN A 130 -16.20 12.65 11.87
C ASN A 130 -14.92 12.19 12.63
N LYS A 131 -14.64 10.89 12.68
CA LYS A 131 -13.45 10.33 13.32
C LYS A 131 -12.51 9.78 12.24
N PRO A 132 -11.21 10.10 12.29
CA PRO A 132 -10.24 9.65 11.30
C PRO A 132 -9.99 8.12 11.43
N ILE A 133 -9.56 7.53 10.33
CA ILE A 133 -8.94 6.20 10.31
C ILE A 133 -7.44 6.42 10.38
N ILE A 134 -6.77 5.85 11.38
CA ILE A 134 -5.32 5.98 11.52
C ILE A 134 -4.65 4.84 10.78
N VAL A 135 -3.75 5.18 9.88
CA VAL A 135 -3.00 4.23 9.05
C VAL A 135 -1.52 4.26 9.43
N ASN A 136 -0.96 3.08 9.68
CA ASN A 136 0.47 2.86 9.83
C ASN A 136 0.94 2.08 8.60
N LEU A 137 1.85 2.64 7.81
CA LEU A 137 2.40 2.01 6.63
C LEU A 137 3.92 1.90 6.75
N ASN A 138 4.45 0.68 6.69
CA ASN A 138 5.87 0.39 6.65
C ASN A 138 6.23 -0.22 5.30
N MET A 139 7.28 0.31 4.69
CA MET A 139 7.75 -0.05 3.36
C MET A 139 9.26 -0.24 3.40
N ASP A 140 9.77 -1.33 2.83
CA ASP A 140 11.20 -1.56 2.84
C ASP A 140 11.73 -2.41 1.67
N PHE A 141 13.04 -2.25 1.39
CA PHE A 141 13.81 -3.06 0.46
C PHE A 141 14.71 -4.10 1.14
N ILE A 142 14.57 -4.26 2.46
CA ILE A 142 15.56 -4.94 3.29
C ILE A 142 15.12 -6.29 3.84
N ARG A 143 13.81 -6.55 3.91
CA ARG A 143 13.32 -7.79 4.50
C ARG A 143 13.49 -8.99 3.56
N HIS A 144 13.89 -10.12 4.13
CA HIS A 144 14.17 -11.33 3.38
C HIS A 144 12.91 -12.21 3.14
N ASP A 145 11.91 -12.06 3.98
CA ASP A 145 10.57 -12.64 3.85
C ASP A 145 9.68 -11.68 3.06
N THR A 146 9.46 -11.96 1.78
CA THR A 146 8.56 -11.12 0.98
C THR A 146 7.20 -11.00 1.65
N THR A 147 6.82 -9.79 1.99
CA THR A 147 5.58 -9.51 2.71
C THR A 147 4.79 -8.41 2.02
N ARG A 148 3.49 -8.57 1.98
CA ARG A 148 2.50 -7.54 1.63
C ARG A 148 1.23 -7.86 2.40
N VAL A 149 1.04 -7.19 3.54
CA VAL A 149 -0.07 -7.46 4.45
C VAL A 149 -0.73 -6.16 4.84
N CYS A 150 -2.06 -6.15 4.84
CA CYS A 150 -2.86 -5.05 5.35
C CYS A 150 -3.87 -5.59 6.37
N THR A 151 -3.80 -5.12 7.60
CA THR A 151 -4.72 -5.48 8.69
C THR A 151 -5.55 -4.26 9.08
N VAL A 152 -6.86 -4.41 9.06
CA VAL A 152 -7.83 -3.40 9.53
C VAL A 152 -8.39 -3.84 10.87
N ILE A 153 -8.34 -2.95 11.84
CA ILE A 153 -9.01 -3.11 13.13
C ILE A 153 -10.28 -2.28 13.07
N GLY A 154 -11.43 -2.94 13.16
CA GLY A 154 -12.75 -2.33 13.17
C GLY A 154 -13.41 -2.38 14.56
N GLU A 155 -14.65 -1.86 14.63
CA GLU A 155 -15.42 -1.81 15.88
C GLU A 155 -15.84 -3.20 16.38
N TYR A 156 -16.09 -4.14 15.44
CA TYR A 156 -16.65 -5.46 15.76
C TYR A 156 -15.74 -6.63 15.38
N GLY A 157 -14.55 -6.33 14.82
CA GLY A 157 -13.63 -7.37 14.40
C GLY A 157 -12.41 -6.81 13.70
N SER A 158 -11.65 -7.70 13.09
CA SER A 158 -10.48 -7.33 12.31
C SER A 158 -10.51 -8.06 10.96
N LEU A 159 -9.97 -7.41 9.94
CA LEU A 159 -9.82 -7.97 8.60
C LEU A 159 -8.34 -7.95 8.22
N ARG A 160 -7.83 -9.02 7.64
CA ARG A 160 -6.46 -9.11 7.17
C ARG A 160 -6.45 -9.54 5.69
N TRP A 161 -5.69 -8.83 4.89
CA TRP A 161 -5.35 -9.19 3.53
C TRP A 161 -3.87 -9.53 3.45
N ASP A 162 -3.57 -10.73 2.96
CA ASP A 162 -2.23 -11.14 2.52
C ASP A 162 -2.17 -11.02 0.99
N GLY A 163 -1.43 -10.02 0.52
CA GLY A 163 -1.31 -9.75 -0.90
C GLY A 163 -0.34 -10.67 -1.64
N VAL A 164 0.52 -11.41 -0.93
CA VAL A 164 1.41 -12.42 -1.49
C VAL A 164 0.65 -13.74 -1.66
N GLY A 165 -0.06 -14.17 -0.62
CA GLY A 165 -0.87 -15.38 -0.65
C GLY A 165 -2.21 -15.23 -1.36
N GLY A 166 -2.67 -13.99 -1.59
CA GLY A 166 -3.97 -13.73 -2.19
C GLY A 166 -5.15 -14.02 -1.25
N ILE A 167 -4.91 -13.99 0.07
CA ILE A 167 -5.84 -14.44 1.10
C ILE A 167 -6.47 -13.25 1.80
N VAL A 168 -7.76 -13.36 2.13
CA VAL A 168 -8.49 -12.42 2.99
C VAL A 168 -9.06 -13.18 4.17
N GLU A 169 -8.74 -12.74 5.39
CA GLU A 169 -9.19 -13.37 6.63
C GLU A 169 -9.95 -12.36 7.50
N VAL A 170 -10.94 -12.84 8.21
CA VAL A 170 -11.68 -12.07 9.21
C VAL A 170 -11.54 -12.69 10.60
N TYR A 171 -11.46 -11.82 11.59
CA TYR A 171 -11.60 -12.15 13.00
C TYR A 171 -12.82 -11.42 13.53
N GLU A 172 -13.88 -12.14 13.87
CA GLU A 172 -15.09 -11.58 14.51
C GLU A 172 -14.95 -11.59 16.03
N SER A 173 -15.50 -10.57 16.69
CA SER A 173 -15.35 -10.39 18.16
C SER A 173 -15.85 -11.58 18.98
N GLU A 174 -16.85 -12.31 18.49
CA GLU A 174 -17.38 -13.53 19.11
C GLU A 174 -16.83 -14.81 18.47
N GLY A 175 -15.91 -14.68 17.52
CA GLY A 175 -15.32 -15.79 16.75
C GLY A 175 -14.25 -16.57 17.50
N LYS A 176 -13.98 -17.78 17.04
CA LYS A 176 -12.94 -18.66 17.61
C LYS A 176 -11.54 -18.45 17.02
N GLY A 177 -11.31 -17.35 16.33
CA GLY A 177 -10.03 -17.05 15.66
C GLY A 177 -10.22 -16.43 14.28
N TRP A 178 -9.12 -16.39 13.52
CA TRP A 178 -9.14 -15.97 12.13
C TRP A 178 -9.78 -17.04 11.25
N SER A 179 -10.63 -16.62 10.33
CA SER A 179 -11.21 -17.48 9.31
C SER A 179 -11.01 -16.87 7.92
N GLU A 180 -10.62 -17.69 6.96
CA GLU A 180 -10.46 -17.26 5.58
C GLU A 180 -11.84 -17.01 4.94
N LEU A 181 -11.95 -15.88 4.26
CA LEU A 181 -13.13 -15.56 3.46
C LEU A 181 -12.95 -16.17 2.08
N ALA A 182 -13.85 -17.09 1.73
CA ALA A 182 -13.82 -17.75 0.43
C ALA A 182 -13.70 -16.75 -0.73
N SER A 183 -12.90 -17.10 -1.73
CA SER A 183 -12.84 -16.37 -3.00
C SER A 183 -14.23 -16.40 -3.64
N ALA A 184 -14.70 -15.24 -4.07
CA ALA A 184 -15.98 -15.13 -4.81
C ALA A 184 -15.79 -15.57 -6.23
#